data_82f9b65ad5e7d8edd936e914773bb9c4
#
_entry.id   82f9b65ad5e7d8edd936e914773bb9c4
#
_cell.length_a   1.000
_cell.length_b   1.000
_cell.length_c   1.000
_cell.angle_alpha   90.00
_cell.angle_beta   90.00
_cell.angle_gamma   90.00
#
_symmetry.space_group_name_H-M   'P 1'
#
loop_
_entity.id
_entity.type
_entity.pdbx_description
1 polymer ?
#
loop_
_entity_poly.entity_id
_entity_poly.type
_entity_poly.pdbx_seq_one_letter_code
_entity_poly.pdbx_strand_id
1 'polypeptide(L)'
;YTAFSLGPEVKERKLTGFRMVPLNDRQVLAIIVTDKGNVENQVFAIPAAVSSQDLEKMTQIINDKLVGQPLLTVYHRLRTEIPMILHRYFQTPEGMMNLFDEMLGHAFEEKVFVGGRMNLLDFGIKQDIEQLKSVYSFMQNSDELTHLLNGSATTENPIVFRIGSEIGNNLLEDMSMITATYEVSGHGKGTIALLGPTS
;
A
#
# COMPACT_ATOMS: atom_id res chain seq x y z
N TYR A 1 23.64 7.00 6.08
CA TYR A 1 22.69 5.90 6.16
C TYR A 1 21.30 6.36 5.78
N THR A 2 20.57 5.49 5.09
CA THR A 2 19.15 5.71 4.76
C THR A 2 18.32 4.70 5.53
N ALA A 3 17.27 5.18 6.16
CA ALA A 3 16.36 4.36 6.95
C ALA A 3 15.05 4.14 6.18
N PHE A 4 14.55 2.93 6.21
CA PHE A 4 13.25 2.54 5.68
C PHE A 4 12.38 2.04 6.84
N SER A 5 11.11 2.34 6.80
CA SER A 5 10.13 1.76 7.72
C SER A 5 8.91 1.35 6.93
N LEU A 6 8.59 0.07 6.96
CA LEU A 6 7.34 -0.48 6.47
C LEU A 6 6.40 -0.62 7.67
N GLY A 7 5.25 0.01 7.57
CA GLY A 7 4.25 -0.02 8.65
C GLY A 7 3.69 -1.42 8.91
N PRO A 8 3.00 -1.61 10.05
CA PRO A 8 2.36 -2.89 10.37
C PRO A 8 1.39 -3.33 9.27
N GLU A 9 1.37 -4.63 9.01
CA GLU A 9 0.52 -5.21 7.96
C GLU A 9 -0.94 -4.78 8.10
N VAL A 10 -1.47 -4.21 7.03
CA VAL A 10 -2.87 -3.73 6.95
C VAL A 10 -3.86 -4.89 6.84
N LYS A 11 -3.39 -6.08 6.47
CA LYS A 11 -4.19 -7.25 6.07
C LYS A 11 -5.12 -7.79 7.16
N GLU A 12 -4.73 -7.68 8.42
CA GLU A 12 -5.52 -8.18 9.57
C GLU A 12 -6.54 -7.17 10.10
N ARG A 13 -6.50 -5.92 9.64
CA ARG A 13 -7.45 -4.90 10.04
C ARG A 13 -8.84 -5.24 9.50
N LYS A 14 -9.87 -4.93 10.29
CA LYS A 14 -11.26 -5.12 9.86
C LYS A 14 -11.84 -3.81 9.35
N LEU A 15 -12.62 -3.90 8.30
CA LEU A 15 -13.41 -2.78 7.82
C LEU A 15 -14.51 -2.48 8.84
N THR A 16 -14.56 -1.26 9.38
CA THR A 16 -15.61 -0.81 10.30
C THR A 16 -16.60 0.16 9.67
N GLY A 17 -16.22 0.77 8.56
CA GLY A 17 -17.11 1.65 7.82
C GLY A 17 -16.54 2.02 6.45
N PHE A 18 -17.45 2.21 5.53
CA PHE A 18 -17.16 2.69 4.19
C PHE A 18 -18.16 3.78 3.80
N ARG A 19 -17.67 4.89 3.25
CA ARG A 19 -18.52 5.97 2.75
C ARG A 19 -17.98 6.54 1.45
N MET A 20 -18.90 6.92 0.57
CA MET A 20 -18.64 7.72 -0.60
C MET A 20 -19.41 9.02 -0.50
N VAL A 21 -18.70 10.15 -0.58
CA VAL A 21 -19.28 11.49 -0.49
C VAL A 21 -19.04 12.19 -1.83
N PRO A 22 -20.08 12.40 -2.65
CA PRO A 22 -19.94 13.17 -3.88
C PRO A 22 -19.43 14.59 -3.56
N LEU A 23 -18.35 15.01 -4.20
CA LEU A 23 -17.82 16.37 -4.09
C LEU A 23 -18.39 17.28 -5.20
N ASN A 24 -18.61 16.70 -6.36
CA ASN A 24 -19.26 17.30 -7.54
C ASN A 24 -19.70 16.17 -8.50
N ASP A 25 -20.19 16.53 -9.68
CA ASP A 25 -20.71 15.57 -10.68
C ASP A 25 -19.64 14.60 -11.23
N ARG A 26 -18.36 14.85 -10.96
CA ARG A 26 -17.23 14.08 -11.52
C ARG A 26 -16.25 13.55 -10.47
N GLN A 27 -16.47 13.87 -9.21
CA GLN A 27 -15.54 13.49 -8.14
C GLN A 27 -16.28 12.99 -6.91
N VAL A 28 -15.76 11.95 -6.31
CA VAL A 28 -16.23 11.37 -5.06
C VAL A 28 -15.06 11.23 -4.08
N LEU A 29 -15.31 11.58 -2.82
CA LEU A 29 -14.41 11.27 -1.71
C LEU A 29 -14.81 9.91 -1.15
N ALA A 30 -13.95 8.92 -1.28
CA ALA A 30 -14.10 7.63 -0.60
C ALA A 30 -13.40 7.67 0.76
N ILE A 31 -14.06 7.14 1.78
CA ILE A 31 -13.58 7.07 3.16
C ILE A 31 -13.68 5.62 3.62
N ILE A 32 -12.55 5.04 4.00
CA ILE A 32 -12.44 3.69 4.55
C ILE A 32 -12.02 3.82 6.00
N VAL A 33 -12.80 3.26 6.90
CA VAL A 33 -12.53 3.23 8.34
C VAL A 33 -12.24 1.81 8.78
N THR A 34 -11.18 1.63 9.55
CA THR A 34 -10.81 0.32 10.10
C THR A 34 -10.92 0.27 11.62
N ASP A 35 -10.93 -0.93 12.19
CA ASP A 35 -11.15 -1.21 13.61
C ASP A 35 -10.15 -0.57 14.58
N LYS A 36 -9.03 -0.06 14.09
CA LYS A 36 -8.00 0.63 14.89
C LYS A 36 -8.00 2.14 14.73
N GLY A 37 -9.13 2.67 14.24
CA GLY A 37 -9.32 4.11 14.07
C GLY A 37 -8.53 4.72 12.90
N ASN A 38 -7.91 3.90 12.06
CA ASN A 38 -7.32 4.41 10.84
C ASN A 38 -8.41 4.77 9.84
N VAL A 39 -8.30 5.98 9.32
CA VAL A 39 -9.18 6.50 8.28
C VAL A 39 -8.32 6.78 7.05
N GLU A 40 -8.57 6.02 6.01
CA GLU A 40 -8.02 6.30 4.68
C GLU A 40 -9.07 7.05 3.88
N ASN A 41 -8.66 8.10 3.19
CA ASN A 41 -9.55 8.87 2.33
C ASN A 41 -8.83 9.28 1.06
N GLN A 42 -9.57 9.27 -0.04
CA GLN A 42 -9.04 9.69 -1.34
C GLN A 42 -10.17 10.17 -2.25
N VAL A 43 -9.83 11.11 -3.13
CA VAL A 43 -10.73 11.62 -4.15
C VAL A 43 -10.53 10.83 -5.44
N PHE A 44 -11.61 10.30 -5.98
CA PHE A 44 -11.66 9.56 -7.23
C PHE A 44 -12.53 10.24 -8.28
N ALA A 45 -12.23 10.00 -9.54
CA ALA A 45 -13.09 10.43 -10.64
C ALA A 45 -14.32 9.52 -10.73
N ILE A 46 -15.51 10.10 -10.87
CA ILE A 46 -16.74 9.35 -11.10
C ILE A 46 -16.89 9.14 -12.60
N PRO A 47 -17.02 7.88 -13.09
CA PRO A 47 -17.38 7.61 -14.48
C PRO A 47 -18.71 8.25 -14.84
N ALA A 48 -18.83 8.78 -16.06
CA ALA A 48 -20.00 9.52 -16.50
C ALA A 48 -21.33 8.70 -16.44
N ALA A 49 -21.22 7.37 -16.45
CA ALA A 49 -22.37 6.46 -16.37
C ALA A 49 -22.86 6.18 -14.93
N VAL A 50 -22.18 6.71 -13.90
CA VAL A 50 -22.46 6.46 -12.48
C VAL A 50 -23.15 7.68 -11.87
N SER A 51 -24.36 7.49 -11.39
CA SER A 51 -25.13 8.55 -10.72
C SER A 51 -24.83 8.59 -9.20
N SER A 52 -25.22 9.69 -8.54
CA SER A 52 -25.12 9.81 -7.08
C SER A 52 -25.95 8.74 -6.35
N GLN A 53 -27.10 8.34 -6.91
CA GLN A 53 -27.92 7.26 -6.36
C GLN A 53 -27.22 5.90 -6.47
N ASP A 54 -26.47 5.68 -7.54
CA ASP A 54 -25.66 4.48 -7.71
C ASP A 54 -24.55 4.40 -6.67
N LEU A 55 -23.89 5.53 -6.35
CA LEU A 55 -22.85 5.62 -5.31
C LEU A 55 -23.44 5.34 -3.92
N GLU A 56 -24.62 5.87 -3.60
CA GLU A 56 -25.32 5.58 -2.34
C GLU A 56 -25.66 4.10 -2.20
N LYS A 57 -26.25 3.50 -3.24
CA LYS A 57 -26.60 2.10 -3.25
C LYS A 57 -25.40 1.19 -3.15
N MET A 58 -24.32 1.53 -3.82
CA MET A 58 -23.04 0.84 -3.75
C MET A 58 -22.44 0.92 -2.35
N THR A 59 -22.43 2.10 -1.74
CA THR A 59 -22.01 2.32 -0.35
C THR A 59 -22.78 1.41 0.61
N GLN A 60 -24.09 1.32 0.44
CA GLN A 60 -24.96 0.46 1.25
C GLN A 60 -24.61 -1.02 1.08
N ILE A 61 -24.45 -1.51 -0.16
CA ILE A 61 -24.10 -2.91 -0.45
C ILE A 61 -22.75 -3.26 0.20
N ILE A 62 -21.75 -2.38 0.11
CA ILE A 62 -20.42 -2.59 0.71
C ILE A 62 -20.53 -2.67 2.23
N ASN A 63 -21.21 -1.73 2.86
CA ASN A 63 -21.36 -1.75 4.31
C ASN A 63 -22.11 -3.01 4.79
N ASP A 64 -23.19 -3.39 4.13
CA ASP A 64 -23.99 -4.56 4.49
C ASP A 64 -23.22 -5.89 4.34
N LYS A 65 -22.32 -5.96 3.37
CA LYS A 65 -21.65 -7.21 3.02
C LYS A 65 -20.22 -7.34 3.57
N LEU A 66 -19.53 -6.24 3.80
CA LEU A 66 -18.10 -6.24 4.04
C LEU A 66 -17.69 -5.63 5.39
N VAL A 67 -18.52 -4.83 6.04
CA VAL A 67 -18.22 -4.32 7.40
C VAL A 67 -18.05 -5.48 8.38
N GLY A 68 -17.03 -5.40 9.22
CA GLY A 68 -16.63 -6.44 10.16
C GLY A 68 -15.68 -7.49 9.59
N GLN A 69 -15.45 -7.50 8.27
CA GLN A 69 -14.54 -8.45 7.64
C GLN A 69 -13.09 -7.94 7.65
N PRO A 70 -12.09 -8.84 7.74
CA PRO A 70 -10.69 -8.49 7.51
C PRO A 70 -10.49 -7.85 6.13
N LEU A 71 -9.62 -6.85 6.02
CA LEU A 71 -9.40 -6.13 4.77
C LEU A 71 -8.98 -7.04 3.62
N LEU A 72 -8.19 -8.08 3.89
CA LEU A 72 -7.85 -9.08 2.87
C LEU A 72 -9.08 -9.81 2.33
N THR A 73 -10.02 -10.17 3.21
CA THR A 73 -11.31 -10.77 2.82
C THR A 73 -12.17 -9.77 2.04
N VAL A 74 -12.18 -8.50 2.47
CA VAL A 74 -12.85 -7.41 1.74
C VAL A 74 -12.31 -7.31 0.32
N TYR A 75 -10.99 -7.29 0.15
CA TYR A 75 -10.32 -7.24 -1.14
C TYR A 75 -10.72 -8.40 -2.05
N HIS A 76 -10.66 -9.63 -1.54
CA HIS A 76 -11.08 -10.81 -2.29
C HIS A 76 -12.55 -10.77 -2.71
N ARG A 77 -13.44 -10.42 -1.77
CA ARG A 77 -14.89 -10.37 -2.05
C ARG A 77 -15.28 -9.24 -3.00
N LEU A 78 -14.57 -8.11 -2.97
CA LEU A 78 -14.77 -7.02 -3.92
C LEU A 78 -14.38 -7.42 -5.34
N ARG A 79 -13.44 -8.33 -5.52
CA ARG A 79 -13.05 -8.84 -6.85
C ARG A 79 -13.86 -10.05 -7.33
N THR A 80 -14.50 -10.77 -6.44
CA THR A 80 -15.22 -12.01 -6.78
C THR A 80 -16.74 -11.90 -6.64
N GLU A 81 -17.22 -11.62 -5.45
CA GLU A 81 -18.65 -11.64 -5.11
C GLU A 81 -19.36 -10.34 -5.45
N ILE A 82 -18.77 -9.21 -5.10
CA ILE A 82 -19.38 -7.90 -5.26
C ILE A 82 -19.66 -7.55 -6.73
N PRO A 83 -18.78 -7.84 -7.70
CA PRO A 83 -19.09 -7.65 -9.12
C PRO A 83 -20.38 -8.34 -9.56
N MET A 84 -20.60 -9.59 -9.14
CA MET A 84 -21.81 -10.33 -9.45
C MET A 84 -23.06 -9.70 -8.83
N ILE A 85 -22.94 -9.11 -7.65
CA ILE A 85 -24.02 -8.38 -6.99
C ILE A 85 -24.31 -7.08 -7.74
N LEU A 86 -23.26 -6.33 -8.10
CA LEU A 86 -23.38 -5.06 -8.83
C LEU A 86 -24.03 -5.25 -10.21
N HIS A 87 -23.70 -6.33 -10.93
CA HIS A 87 -24.32 -6.66 -12.21
C HIS A 87 -25.86 -6.83 -12.14
N ARG A 88 -26.41 -7.16 -10.96
CA ARG A 88 -27.85 -7.27 -10.76
C ARG A 88 -28.55 -5.92 -10.57
N TYR A 89 -27.81 -4.91 -10.13
CA TYR A 89 -28.38 -3.62 -9.74
C TYR A 89 -28.04 -2.49 -10.71
N PHE A 90 -26.96 -2.63 -11.49
CA PHE A 90 -26.42 -1.58 -12.34
C PHE A 90 -26.30 -2.05 -13.80
N GLN A 91 -26.59 -1.13 -14.73
CA GLN A 91 -26.52 -1.43 -16.17
C GLN A 91 -25.06 -1.43 -16.69
N THR A 92 -24.17 -0.69 -16.05
CA THR A 92 -22.75 -0.56 -16.41
C THR A 92 -21.84 -0.73 -15.19
N PRO A 93 -21.66 -1.96 -14.70
CA PRO A 93 -20.87 -2.21 -13.49
C PRO A 93 -19.37 -2.00 -13.68
N GLU A 94 -18.86 -2.01 -14.94
CA GLU A 94 -17.44 -1.91 -15.26
C GLU A 94 -16.80 -0.61 -14.75
N GLY A 95 -17.49 0.52 -14.92
CA GLY A 95 -16.99 1.82 -14.41
C GLY A 95 -16.88 1.86 -12.89
N MET A 96 -17.77 1.17 -12.18
CA MET A 96 -17.73 1.05 -10.73
C MET A 96 -16.65 0.10 -10.27
N MET A 97 -16.38 -0.97 -11.00
CA MET A 97 -15.33 -1.92 -10.67
C MET A 97 -13.95 -1.25 -10.76
N ASN A 98 -13.71 -0.46 -11.80
CA ASN A 98 -12.48 0.31 -11.94
C ASN A 98 -12.28 1.30 -10.78
N LEU A 99 -13.35 1.98 -10.35
CA LEU A 99 -13.33 2.86 -9.20
C LEU A 99 -12.97 2.10 -7.91
N PHE A 100 -13.49 0.88 -7.74
CA PHE A 100 -13.15 0.04 -6.60
C PHE A 100 -11.71 -0.48 -6.63
N ASP A 101 -11.23 -0.95 -7.77
CA ASP A 101 -9.87 -1.43 -7.90
C ASP A 101 -8.86 -0.31 -7.59
N GLU A 102 -9.16 0.91 -8.03
CA GLU A 102 -8.36 2.09 -7.73
C GLU A 102 -8.40 2.43 -6.23
N MET A 103 -9.59 2.46 -5.62
CA MET A 103 -9.77 2.72 -4.19
C MET A 103 -9.06 1.69 -3.31
N LEU A 104 -9.17 0.41 -3.67
CA LEU A 104 -8.54 -0.67 -2.93
C LEU A 104 -7.03 -0.69 -3.12
N GLY A 105 -6.53 -0.42 -4.31
CA GLY A 105 -5.11 -0.29 -4.56
C GLY A 105 -4.48 0.67 -3.54
N HIS A 106 -5.06 1.84 -3.37
CA HIS A 106 -4.58 2.83 -2.40
C HIS A 106 -4.78 2.45 -0.92
N ALA A 107 -5.89 1.80 -0.58
CA ALA A 107 -6.17 1.37 0.80
C ALA A 107 -5.24 0.23 1.26
N PHE A 108 -4.74 -0.56 0.33
CA PHE A 108 -3.80 -1.66 0.59
C PHE A 108 -2.34 -1.31 0.28
N GLU A 109 -2.08 -0.10 -0.17
CA GLU A 109 -0.72 0.38 -0.37
C GLU A 109 0.04 0.35 0.96
N GLU A 110 1.02 -0.54 1.04
CA GLU A 110 1.93 -0.59 2.18
C GLU A 110 2.77 0.68 2.18
N LYS A 111 2.58 1.53 3.19
CA LYS A 111 3.30 2.81 3.28
C LYS A 111 4.74 2.57 3.72
N VAL A 112 5.66 2.68 2.79
CA VAL A 112 7.09 2.71 3.08
C VAL A 112 7.54 4.14 3.36
N PHE A 113 8.03 4.38 4.57
CA PHE A 113 8.64 5.65 4.94
C PHE A 113 10.14 5.57 4.69
N VAL A 114 10.69 6.55 3.99
CA VAL A 114 12.13 6.63 3.68
C VAL A 114 12.70 7.89 4.31
N GLY A 115 13.59 7.71 5.29
CA GLY A 115 14.37 8.78 5.91
C GLY A 115 15.80 8.80 5.40
N GLY A 116 16.39 9.99 5.26
CA GLY A 116 17.80 10.13 4.83
C GLY A 116 18.05 9.83 3.36
N ARG A 117 17.09 10.05 2.46
CA ARG A 117 17.22 9.82 1.01
C ARG A 117 18.46 10.49 0.41
N MET A 118 18.78 11.71 0.86
CA MET A 118 19.95 12.44 0.40
C MET A 118 21.26 11.78 0.81
N ASN A 119 21.29 11.02 1.90
CA ASN A 119 22.50 10.35 2.35
C ASN A 119 22.97 9.26 1.38
N LEU A 120 22.07 8.64 0.61
CA LEU A 120 22.46 7.69 -0.45
C LEU A 120 23.22 8.39 -1.58
N LEU A 121 22.95 9.66 -1.83
CA LEU A 121 23.62 10.44 -2.85
C LEU A 121 25.06 10.80 -2.43
N ASP A 122 25.31 10.88 -1.12
CA ASP A 122 26.65 11.18 -0.59
C ASP A 122 27.58 9.94 -0.60
N PHE A 123 27.00 8.73 -0.61
CA PHE A 123 27.75 7.48 -0.55
C PHE A 123 28.08 6.93 -1.94
N GLY A 124 29.08 7.54 -2.58
CA GLY A 124 29.87 6.85 -3.59
C GLY A 124 29.26 6.70 -4.97
N ILE A 125 28.14 7.36 -5.28
CA ILE A 125 27.72 7.54 -6.67
C ILE A 125 28.65 8.55 -7.31
N LYS A 126 29.92 8.11 -7.41
CA LYS A 126 30.95 8.87 -8.08
C LYS A 126 30.67 8.81 -9.57
N GLN A 127 30.05 9.86 -10.11
CA GLN A 127 30.11 10.27 -11.51
C GLN A 127 29.10 9.67 -12.52
N ASP A 128 28.16 8.80 -12.15
CA ASP A 128 27.15 8.35 -13.11
C ASP A 128 25.74 8.88 -12.77
N ILE A 129 25.30 9.88 -13.56
CA ILE A 129 23.98 10.49 -13.45
C ILE A 129 22.87 9.44 -13.69
N GLU A 130 23.11 8.44 -14.50
CA GLU A 130 22.14 7.39 -14.82
C GLU A 130 21.94 6.47 -13.60
N GLN A 131 23.02 6.09 -12.94
CA GLN A 131 22.95 5.30 -11.69
C GLN A 131 22.24 6.09 -10.59
N LEU A 132 22.51 7.39 -10.47
CA LEU A 132 21.83 8.29 -9.53
C LEU A 132 20.32 8.32 -9.77
N LYS A 133 19.89 8.50 -11.01
CA LYS A 133 18.46 8.49 -11.39
C LYS A 133 17.81 7.15 -11.08
N SER A 134 18.51 6.05 -11.33
CA SER A 134 18.00 4.69 -11.08
C SER A 134 17.80 4.44 -9.58
N VAL A 135 18.75 4.82 -8.73
CA VAL A 135 18.61 4.72 -7.27
C VAL A 135 17.51 5.62 -6.74
N TYR A 136 17.37 6.83 -7.28
CA TYR A 136 16.30 7.75 -6.89
C TYR A 136 14.92 7.22 -7.30
N SER A 137 14.78 6.70 -8.52
CA SER A 137 13.56 6.06 -9.01
C SER A 137 13.17 4.85 -8.17
N PHE A 138 14.15 4.00 -7.84
CA PHE A 138 13.94 2.86 -6.93
C PHE A 138 13.40 3.29 -5.56
N MET A 139 13.95 4.37 -4.97
CA MET A 139 13.48 4.89 -3.69
C MET A 139 12.08 5.51 -3.73
N GLN A 140 11.58 5.84 -4.92
CA GLN A 140 10.20 6.32 -5.10
C GLN A 140 9.20 5.20 -5.39
N ASN A 141 9.70 4.01 -5.73
CA ASN A 141 8.85 2.86 -6.03
C ASN A 141 8.53 2.09 -4.75
N SER A 142 7.35 2.35 -4.18
CA SER A 142 6.88 1.70 -2.95
C SER A 142 6.80 0.18 -3.07
N ASP A 143 6.43 -0.34 -4.25
CA ASP A 143 6.30 -1.79 -4.46
C ASP A 143 7.65 -2.49 -4.43
N GLU A 144 8.66 -1.92 -5.10
CA GLU A 144 10.02 -2.45 -5.08
C GLU A 144 10.63 -2.40 -3.67
N LEU A 145 10.41 -1.31 -2.93
CA LEU A 145 10.86 -1.17 -1.55
C LEU A 145 10.16 -2.17 -0.63
N THR A 146 8.86 -2.33 -0.77
CA THR A 146 8.08 -3.31 -0.02
C THR A 146 8.57 -4.73 -0.27
N HIS A 147 8.81 -5.09 -1.53
CA HIS A 147 9.37 -6.39 -1.88
C HIS A 147 10.77 -6.61 -1.28
N LEU A 148 11.61 -5.59 -1.29
CA LEU A 148 12.94 -5.63 -0.68
C LEU A 148 12.87 -5.86 0.84
N LEU A 149 11.89 -5.25 1.51
CA LEU A 149 11.75 -5.30 2.97
C LEU A 149 11.04 -6.57 3.46
N ASN A 150 10.03 -7.06 2.73
CA ASN A 150 9.18 -8.18 3.15
C ASN A 150 9.85 -9.57 3.12
N GLY A 151 10.98 -9.73 2.46
CA GLY A 151 11.66 -11.03 2.33
C GLY A 151 12.74 -11.31 3.37
N SER A 152 12.98 -10.40 4.32
CA SER A 152 14.27 -10.36 5.00
C SER A 152 14.25 -10.89 6.43
N ALA A 153 13.27 -10.55 7.22
CA ALA A 153 13.26 -10.88 8.64
C ALA A 153 12.02 -11.70 8.99
N THR A 154 12.21 -12.74 9.81
CA THR A 154 11.14 -13.63 10.29
C THR A 154 10.99 -13.49 11.81
N THR A 155 9.95 -14.10 12.37
CA THR A 155 9.76 -14.12 13.83
C THR A 155 10.88 -14.87 14.55
N GLU A 156 11.49 -15.86 13.88
CA GLU A 156 12.62 -16.64 14.43
C GLU A 156 13.96 -15.89 14.29
N ASN A 157 14.12 -15.11 13.19
CA ASN A 157 15.27 -14.26 12.95
C ASN A 157 14.82 -12.80 12.77
N PRO A 158 14.61 -12.07 13.88
CA PRO A 158 14.05 -10.72 13.82
C PRO A 158 15.01 -9.68 13.24
N ILE A 159 16.31 -9.96 13.18
CA ILE A 159 17.33 -9.08 12.59
C ILE A 159 18.12 -9.85 11.55
N VAL A 160 18.18 -9.32 10.33
CA VAL A 160 18.89 -9.91 9.20
C VAL A 160 19.85 -8.90 8.60
N PHE A 161 21.07 -9.35 8.31
CA PHE A 161 22.11 -8.59 7.61
C PHE A 161 22.22 -9.14 6.18
N ARG A 162 22.29 -8.25 5.20
CA ARG A 162 22.55 -8.58 3.80
C ARG A 162 23.59 -7.63 3.23
N ILE A 163 24.56 -8.15 2.49
CA ILE A 163 25.68 -7.39 1.93
C ILE A 163 25.75 -7.64 0.43
N GLY A 164 25.87 -6.57 -0.34
CA GLY A 164 26.08 -6.64 -1.78
C GLY A 164 24.98 -7.40 -2.50
N SER A 165 25.33 -8.43 -3.25
CA SER A 165 24.43 -9.25 -4.03
C SER A 165 23.34 -9.99 -3.20
N GLU A 166 23.57 -10.18 -1.89
CA GLU A 166 22.57 -10.78 -0.99
C GLU A 166 21.33 -9.90 -0.81
N ILE A 167 21.44 -8.60 -1.08
CA ILE A 167 20.30 -7.67 -1.05
C ILE A 167 19.29 -7.99 -2.14
N GLY A 168 19.74 -8.60 -3.26
CA GLY A 168 18.91 -8.99 -4.37
C GLY A 168 18.51 -7.84 -5.31
N ASN A 169 19.26 -6.75 -5.28
CA ASN A 169 19.10 -5.60 -6.17
C ASN A 169 20.45 -5.09 -6.66
N ASN A 170 20.67 -5.13 -7.96
CA ASN A 170 21.93 -4.75 -8.59
C ASN A 170 22.34 -3.29 -8.34
N LEU A 171 21.39 -2.40 -8.07
CA LEU A 171 21.67 -1.00 -7.74
C LEU A 171 22.31 -0.83 -6.34
N LEU A 172 22.25 -1.87 -5.51
CA LEU A 172 22.67 -1.87 -4.10
C LEU A 172 23.85 -2.80 -3.83
N GLU A 173 24.58 -3.24 -4.88
CA GLU A 173 25.70 -4.19 -4.74
C GLU A 173 26.85 -3.68 -3.86
N ASP A 174 27.08 -2.38 -3.83
CA ASP A 174 28.10 -1.75 -2.98
C ASP A 174 27.56 -1.36 -1.59
N MET A 175 26.38 -1.84 -1.23
CA MET A 175 25.68 -1.47 -0.01
C MET A 175 25.55 -2.66 0.94
N SER A 176 25.29 -2.33 2.20
CA SER A 176 24.91 -3.27 3.25
C SER A 176 23.57 -2.86 3.81
N MET A 177 22.69 -3.84 4.08
CA MET A 177 21.39 -3.62 4.63
C MET A 177 21.17 -4.42 5.90
N ILE A 178 20.67 -3.75 6.93
CA ILE A 178 20.21 -4.38 8.18
C ILE A 178 18.69 -4.23 8.21
N THR A 179 18.00 -5.34 8.36
CA THR A 179 16.54 -5.37 8.45
C THR A 179 16.12 -5.93 9.80
N ALA A 180 15.15 -5.29 10.44
CA ALA A 180 14.57 -5.77 11.69
C ALA A 180 13.05 -5.78 11.62
N THR A 181 12.43 -6.86 12.12
CA THR A 181 10.98 -6.93 12.27
C THR A 181 10.59 -6.46 13.66
N TYR A 182 9.56 -5.63 13.74
CA TYR A 182 8.97 -5.19 15.00
C TYR A 182 7.48 -5.55 15.05
N GLU A 183 6.97 -5.70 16.23
CA GLU A 183 5.54 -5.97 16.47
C GLU A 183 4.94 -4.86 17.31
N VAL A 184 3.82 -4.31 16.85
CA VAL A 184 3.04 -3.34 17.61
C VAL A 184 1.80 -4.05 18.13
N SER A 185 1.70 -4.17 19.46
CA SER A 185 0.56 -4.84 20.11
C SER A 185 -0.77 -4.33 19.56
N GLY A 186 -1.58 -5.26 19.03
CA GLY A 186 -2.85 -4.95 18.42
C GLY A 186 -2.78 -4.28 17.03
N HIS A 187 -1.62 -4.03 16.41
CA HIS A 187 -1.48 -3.35 15.11
C HIS A 187 -0.75 -4.20 14.06
N GLY A 188 -0.20 -5.36 14.45
CA GLY A 188 0.52 -6.25 13.55
C GLY A 188 2.03 -6.01 13.52
N LYS A 189 2.70 -6.63 12.55
CA LYS A 189 4.15 -6.59 12.38
C LYS A 189 4.54 -5.58 11.31
N GLY A 190 5.63 -4.89 11.54
CA GLY A 190 6.26 -4.01 10.56
C GLY A 190 7.74 -4.33 10.42
N THR A 191 8.41 -3.68 9.47
CA THR A 191 9.83 -3.86 9.19
C THR A 191 10.54 -2.52 9.20
N ILE A 192 11.72 -2.48 9.82
CA ILE A 192 12.65 -1.35 9.73
C ILE A 192 13.89 -1.83 9.02
N ALA A 193 14.47 -1.02 8.15
CA ALA A 193 15.76 -1.31 7.54
C ALA A 193 16.66 -0.09 7.54
N LEU A 194 17.96 -0.34 7.64
CA LEU A 194 19.03 0.64 7.46
C LEU A 194 19.89 0.20 6.26
N LEU A 195 20.11 1.12 5.35
CA LEU A 195 20.96 0.92 4.18
C LEU A 195 22.16 1.87 4.26
N GLY A 196 23.35 1.37 3.99
CA GLY A 196 24.56 2.14 3.97
C GLY A 196 25.67 1.48 3.15
N PRO A 197 26.81 2.14 2.92
CA PRO A 197 27.92 1.57 2.18
C PRO A 197 28.53 0.37 2.91
N THR A 198 29.07 -0.57 2.14
CA THR A 198 29.72 -1.78 2.68
C THR A 198 31.09 -1.47 3.31
N SER A 199 31.74 -0.37 2.92
CA SER A 199 33.09 0.05 3.39
C SER A 199 33.07 1.44 3.99
#